data_73b0448a9896ef2c12759980f32c6db4
#
_entry.id   73b0448a9896ef2c12759980f32c6db4
#
_cell.length_a   1.000
_cell.length_b   1.000
_cell.length_c   1.000
_cell.angle_alpha   90.00
_cell.angle_beta   90.00
_cell.angle_gamma   90.00
#
_symmetry.space_group_name_H-M   'P 1'
#
loop_
_entity.id
_entity.type
_entity.pdbx_description
1 polymer ?
#
loop_
_entity_poly.entity_id
_entity_poly.type
_entity_poly.pdbx_seq_one_letter_code
_entity_poly.pdbx_strand_id
1 'polypeptide(L)'
;MSHDLPEKTREIFGKKPYLSLYFQNVPTEPLEFRLEAAKNPKEVFVSRNGRALASSVAPLTQAKRQTDSVQIQSTDLVAILGLGNPHLIREVNAKLEPGQILLLVDKEKDLIFPLWEEWLEPVMEIPGRHLFLGESSLPLLWNYLESLPVERVSGIRILRNAASVSLEEVFYAEADIRLRKILSSKMSDLLTKFEFERIWVRNSLVNTANFLSPPNPKTRIESLKEKFAGVPSLLVSAGPNLRRQCEWIRTIRDKVFVMSCDTSLKVLLKYGIIPDGIMTLDAQTHSVFHFLGEDTKRIPLFADLVSSPPILRNLQFRSVVHSITAKYLVDASGELKREATAGSKSAESLLGPIGDVQSGGSVATTAFDLLRGLGCRPCFLVGQDLAYSGREIHSTGTHHNEKWLTLLTRKTSLEKINEAVVRKRDTRYVPSVTGAEVLTDYVLDLYRHWFEESAKSLDFPIYNVNTQGAKIENTENIGPEEATRILETFPDHGYFWQEFPAWKPEIIQEDLVGSPANFKKDLLKTIDSIKSDFSVPSRQEESYETLLSLFREKLGPWEDLRYLIRKTEVYILRHKDKLDEIRKRQLFISAILKEFTGLRRKLLAGEN
;
A
#
# COMPACT_ATOMS: atom_id res chain seq x y z
N MET A 1 -18.62 37.50 9.92
CA MET A 1 -19.06 36.60 11.00
C MET A 1 -17.94 36.04 11.90
N SER A 2 -16.68 36.44 11.76
CA SER A 2 -15.58 35.91 12.59
C SER A 2 -15.27 36.73 13.86
N HIS A 3 -15.92 37.85 14.08
CA HIS A 3 -15.61 38.77 15.19
C HIS A 3 -16.43 38.57 16.45
N ASP A 4 -17.55 37.82 16.42
CA ASP A 4 -18.45 37.63 17.58
C ASP A 4 -18.30 36.28 18.30
N LEU A 5 -17.41 35.39 17.83
CA LEU A 5 -17.20 34.10 18.51
C LEU A 5 -16.22 34.26 19.70
N PRO A 6 -16.46 33.55 20.82
CA PRO A 6 -15.53 33.49 21.94
C PRO A 6 -14.11 33.12 21.49
N GLU A 7 -13.09 33.70 22.15
CA GLU A 7 -11.67 33.47 21.82
C GLU A 7 -11.33 31.97 21.80
N LYS A 8 -11.83 31.25 22.77
CA LYS A 8 -11.69 29.80 22.90
C LYS A 8 -12.21 29.03 21.68
N THR A 9 -13.42 29.35 21.22
CA THR A 9 -14.00 28.75 20.02
C THR A 9 -13.15 29.05 18.76
N ARG A 10 -12.58 30.28 18.66
CA ARG A 10 -11.68 30.66 17.57
C ARG A 10 -10.39 29.84 17.55
N GLU A 11 -9.80 29.58 18.72
CA GLU A 11 -8.62 28.71 18.83
C GLU A 11 -8.91 27.26 18.38
N ILE A 12 -10.08 26.72 18.74
CA ILE A 12 -10.51 25.39 18.31
C ILE A 12 -10.66 25.36 16.80
N PHE A 13 -11.27 26.38 16.19
CA PHE A 13 -11.41 26.45 14.73
C PHE A 13 -10.07 26.63 14.01
N GLY A 14 -9.10 27.29 14.63
CA GLY A 14 -7.72 27.36 14.12
C GLY A 14 -7.07 25.97 14.01
N LYS A 15 -7.37 25.08 14.96
CA LYS A 15 -6.87 23.68 14.98
C LYS A 15 -7.75 22.72 14.17
N LYS A 16 -9.03 22.99 14.04
CA LYS A 16 -10.05 22.15 13.37
C LYS A 16 -10.96 23.02 12.49
N PRO A 17 -10.45 23.54 11.37
CA PRO A 17 -11.17 24.52 10.53
C PRO A 17 -12.54 24.05 10.06
N TYR A 18 -12.72 22.76 9.85
CA TYR A 18 -13.97 22.18 9.37
C TYR A 18 -15.16 22.40 10.33
N LEU A 19 -14.91 22.62 11.63
CA LEU A 19 -15.95 22.92 12.60
C LEU A 19 -16.66 24.25 12.31
N SER A 20 -15.96 25.23 11.73
CA SER A 20 -16.54 26.53 11.39
C SER A 20 -17.70 26.42 10.39
N LEU A 21 -17.72 25.36 9.59
CA LEU A 21 -18.78 25.10 8.60
C LEU A 21 -20.16 24.92 9.27
N TYR A 22 -20.21 24.41 10.50
CA TYR A 22 -21.48 24.20 11.22
C TYR A 22 -22.10 25.50 11.73
N PHE A 23 -21.34 26.60 11.77
CA PHE A 23 -21.78 27.92 12.26
C PHE A 23 -22.07 28.93 11.15
N GLN A 24 -21.97 28.52 9.89
CA GLN A 24 -22.20 29.44 8.75
C GLN A 24 -23.66 29.85 8.56
N ASN A 25 -24.60 28.94 8.91
CA ASN A 25 -26.02 29.16 8.79
C ASN A 25 -26.67 29.01 10.17
N VAL A 26 -26.76 30.09 10.92
CA VAL A 26 -27.52 30.10 12.18
C VAL A 26 -29.01 30.09 11.85
N PRO A 27 -29.81 29.12 12.35
CA PRO A 27 -31.24 29.10 12.11
C PRO A 27 -31.91 30.36 12.66
N THR A 28 -32.81 30.95 11.89
CA THR A 28 -33.60 32.13 12.28
C THR A 28 -34.91 31.72 12.98
N GLU A 29 -35.31 30.47 12.89
CA GLU A 29 -36.52 29.90 13.51
C GLU A 29 -36.20 29.13 14.80
N PRO A 30 -37.20 28.87 15.68
CA PRO A 30 -36.96 28.08 16.87
C PRO A 30 -36.36 26.72 16.51
N LEU A 31 -35.21 26.40 17.12
CA LEU A 31 -34.51 25.14 16.91
C LEU A 31 -35.45 23.96 17.21
N GLU A 32 -35.48 22.96 16.33
CA GLU A 32 -36.18 21.69 16.57
C GLU A 32 -35.59 20.96 17.79
N PHE A 33 -34.32 21.20 18.08
CA PHE A 33 -33.56 20.56 19.17
C PHE A 33 -33.39 21.52 20.35
N ARG A 34 -33.69 21.03 21.55
CA ARG A 34 -33.53 21.80 22.80
C ARG A 34 -32.95 20.94 23.89
N LEU A 35 -32.16 21.57 24.78
CA LEU A 35 -31.80 20.97 26.05
C LEU A 35 -32.93 21.17 27.05
N GLU A 36 -33.40 20.05 27.61
CA GLU A 36 -34.44 20.05 28.65
C GLU A 36 -33.89 19.45 29.93
N ALA A 37 -34.35 20.00 31.07
CA ALA A 37 -34.03 19.45 32.36
C ALA A 37 -34.71 18.10 32.59
N ALA A 38 -33.97 17.13 33.12
CA ALA A 38 -34.51 15.84 33.53
C ALA A 38 -35.26 15.96 34.88
N LYS A 39 -35.81 14.85 35.37
CA LYS A 39 -36.41 14.80 36.70
C LYS A 39 -35.46 15.31 37.78
N ASN A 40 -34.18 15.06 37.66
CA ASN A 40 -33.13 15.76 38.40
C ASN A 40 -32.73 17.03 37.62
N PRO A 41 -33.00 18.25 38.13
CA PRO A 41 -32.75 19.50 37.40
C PRO A 41 -31.28 19.76 37.05
N LYS A 42 -30.35 19.04 37.67
CA LYS A 42 -28.91 19.11 37.37
C LYS A 42 -28.54 18.27 36.16
N GLU A 43 -29.43 17.46 35.65
CA GLU A 43 -29.24 16.61 34.49
C GLU A 43 -30.08 17.11 33.33
N VAL A 44 -29.55 17.00 32.09
CA VAL A 44 -30.23 17.45 30.89
C VAL A 44 -30.24 16.36 29.84
N PHE A 45 -31.21 16.44 28.95
CA PHE A 45 -31.29 15.61 27.76
C PHE A 45 -31.67 16.47 26.55
N VAL A 46 -31.38 15.97 25.35
CA VAL A 46 -31.86 16.64 24.13
C VAL A 46 -33.28 16.15 23.82
N SER A 47 -34.16 17.08 23.49
CA SER A 47 -35.45 16.78 22.86
C SER A 47 -35.52 17.28 21.42
N ARG A 48 -36.24 16.58 20.56
CA ARG A 48 -36.62 17.01 19.22
C ARG A 48 -38.15 17.16 19.15
N ASN A 49 -38.63 18.37 19.01
CA ASN A 49 -40.07 18.66 18.97
C ASN A 49 -40.84 18.02 20.15
N GLY A 50 -40.26 18.08 21.35
CA GLY A 50 -40.84 17.49 22.56
C GLY A 50 -40.61 15.98 22.75
N ARG A 51 -40.02 15.29 21.80
CA ARG A 51 -39.62 13.89 21.93
C ARG A 51 -38.21 13.78 22.53
N ALA A 52 -38.09 13.15 23.67
CA ALA A 52 -36.82 12.97 24.37
C ALA A 52 -35.89 12.02 23.58
N LEU A 53 -34.62 12.41 23.38
CA LEU A 53 -33.57 11.62 22.75
C LEU A 53 -32.68 10.88 23.77
N ALA A 54 -32.97 11.01 25.05
CA ALA A 54 -32.40 10.21 26.14
C ALA A 54 -33.42 10.04 27.25
N SER A 55 -33.04 9.38 28.33
CA SER A 55 -33.93 9.26 29.50
C SER A 55 -34.28 10.64 30.07
N SER A 56 -35.55 11.01 30.10
CA SER A 56 -36.05 12.23 30.75
C SER A 56 -36.01 12.15 32.28
N VAL A 57 -35.72 10.99 32.86
CA VAL A 57 -35.67 10.76 34.32
C VAL A 57 -34.25 10.76 34.83
N ALA A 58 -33.34 10.01 34.18
CA ALA A 58 -31.96 9.80 34.68
C ALA A 58 -30.98 9.62 33.50
N PRO A 59 -30.76 10.66 32.68
CA PRO A 59 -29.89 10.57 31.49
C PRO A 59 -28.42 10.30 31.85
N LEU A 60 -27.93 10.81 32.96
CA LEU A 60 -26.56 10.51 33.44
C LEU A 60 -26.40 9.04 33.83
N THR A 61 -27.38 8.46 34.54
CA THR A 61 -27.34 7.04 34.90
C THR A 61 -27.38 6.16 33.62
N GLN A 62 -28.18 6.55 32.63
CA GLN A 62 -28.23 5.89 31.34
C GLN A 62 -26.85 5.94 30.66
N ALA A 63 -26.22 7.11 30.61
CA ALA A 63 -24.89 7.31 30.00
C ALA A 63 -23.82 6.44 30.69
N LYS A 64 -23.78 6.43 32.03
CA LYS A 64 -22.85 5.60 32.80
C LYS A 64 -23.02 4.12 32.53
N ARG A 65 -24.24 3.60 32.61
CA ARG A 65 -24.52 2.19 32.28
C ARG A 65 -24.05 1.82 30.86
N GLN A 66 -24.29 2.68 29.88
CA GLN A 66 -23.88 2.47 28.51
C GLN A 66 -22.36 2.49 28.37
N THR A 67 -21.68 3.43 29.00
CA THR A 67 -20.23 3.54 28.97
C THR A 67 -19.56 2.38 29.72
N ASP A 68 -20.14 1.92 30.82
CA ASP A 68 -19.63 0.78 31.61
C ASP A 68 -19.87 -0.57 30.93
N SER A 69 -20.85 -0.67 30.04
CA SER A 69 -21.10 -1.88 29.25
C SER A 69 -20.05 -2.15 28.17
N VAL A 70 -19.20 -1.16 27.86
CA VAL A 70 -18.18 -1.25 26.82
C VAL A 70 -16.79 -1.16 27.44
N GLN A 71 -16.00 -2.22 27.31
CA GLN A 71 -14.59 -2.17 27.70
C GLN A 71 -13.78 -1.41 26.64
N ILE A 72 -13.42 -0.16 26.95
CA ILE A 72 -12.60 0.69 26.11
C ILE A 72 -11.13 0.49 26.50
N GLN A 73 -10.29 0.15 25.52
CA GLN A 73 -8.83 0.08 25.70
C GLN A 73 -8.18 1.40 25.24
N SER A 74 -7.03 1.74 25.77
CA SER A 74 -6.33 2.99 25.46
C SER A 74 -5.95 3.12 23.97
N THR A 75 -5.95 2.01 23.23
CA THR A 75 -5.65 1.96 21.80
C THR A 75 -6.90 1.79 20.90
N ASP A 76 -8.10 1.78 21.50
CA ASP A 76 -9.34 1.74 20.71
C ASP A 76 -9.67 3.14 20.14
N LEU A 77 -10.14 3.18 18.90
CA LEU A 77 -10.90 4.30 18.36
C LEU A 77 -12.33 4.18 18.92
N VAL A 78 -12.86 5.25 19.46
CA VAL A 78 -14.23 5.27 19.99
C VAL A 78 -15.11 6.15 19.13
N ALA A 79 -16.32 5.69 18.81
CA ALA A 79 -17.32 6.47 18.10
C ALA A 79 -18.63 6.50 18.89
N ILE A 80 -19.25 7.67 18.98
CA ILE A 80 -20.61 7.85 19.47
C ILE A 80 -21.50 8.19 18.30
N LEU A 81 -22.50 7.37 18.05
CA LEU A 81 -23.51 7.58 17.02
C LEU A 81 -24.82 8.06 17.68
N GLY A 82 -25.20 9.30 17.38
CA GLY A 82 -26.33 9.99 17.98
C GLY A 82 -25.94 10.74 19.27
N LEU A 83 -26.12 12.06 19.26
CA LEU A 83 -25.69 12.95 20.34
C LEU A 83 -26.83 13.39 21.28
N GLY A 84 -27.99 12.73 21.20
CA GLY A 84 -29.16 13.06 22.01
C GLY A 84 -29.00 12.93 23.53
N ASN A 85 -27.94 12.26 24.02
CA ASN A 85 -27.56 12.23 25.42
C ASN A 85 -26.20 12.90 25.63
N PRO A 86 -26.14 14.18 26.03
CA PRO A 86 -24.89 14.89 26.21
C PRO A 86 -24.02 14.32 27.33
N HIS A 87 -24.64 13.71 28.37
CA HIS A 87 -23.86 13.02 29.41
C HIS A 87 -23.04 11.86 28.88
N LEU A 88 -23.49 11.17 27.80
CA LEU A 88 -22.73 10.09 27.19
C LEU A 88 -21.40 10.61 26.63
N ILE A 89 -21.39 11.82 26.04
CA ILE A 89 -20.19 12.45 25.50
C ILE A 89 -19.16 12.67 26.62
N ARG A 90 -19.60 13.22 27.76
CA ARG A 90 -18.72 13.45 28.95
C ARG A 90 -18.22 12.15 29.58
N GLU A 91 -19.10 11.19 29.81
CA GLU A 91 -18.73 9.91 30.44
C GLU A 91 -17.75 9.12 29.59
N VAL A 92 -17.93 9.08 28.26
CA VAL A 92 -17.00 8.44 27.35
C VAL A 92 -15.68 9.21 27.32
N ASN A 93 -15.73 10.54 27.11
CA ASN A 93 -14.51 11.35 27.04
C ASN A 93 -13.66 11.27 28.32
N ALA A 94 -14.28 11.17 29.50
CA ALA A 94 -13.59 11.02 30.80
C ALA A 94 -12.80 9.69 30.90
N LYS A 95 -13.17 8.65 30.16
CA LYS A 95 -12.47 7.36 30.14
C LYS A 95 -11.34 7.28 29.12
N LEU A 96 -11.21 8.27 28.24
CA LEU A 96 -10.23 8.24 27.16
C LEU A 96 -8.92 8.89 27.57
N GLU A 97 -7.81 8.28 27.16
CA GLU A 97 -6.48 8.88 27.30
C GLU A 97 -6.30 10.11 26.39
N PRO A 98 -5.39 11.03 26.75
CA PRO A 98 -4.97 12.12 25.84
C PRO A 98 -4.47 11.56 24.52
N GLY A 99 -4.99 12.11 23.41
CA GLY A 99 -4.63 11.67 22.05
C GLY A 99 -5.34 10.41 21.54
N GLN A 100 -6.12 9.73 22.38
CA GLN A 100 -7.03 8.67 21.93
C GLN A 100 -8.15 9.28 21.07
N ILE A 101 -8.61 8.56 20.05
CA ILE A 101 -9.55 9.10 19.06
C ILE A 101 -10.98 8.90 19.50
N LEU A 102 -11.75 10.00 19.54
CA LEU A 102 -13.19 10.01 19.72
C LEU A 102 -13.86 10.67 18.50
N LEU A 103 -14.77 9.96 17.88
CA LEU A 103 -15.60 10.43 16.78
C LEU A 103 -17.03 10.64 17.30
N LEU A 104 -17.52 11.86 17.23
CA LEU A 104 -18.90 12.22 17.52
C LEU A 104 -19.63 12.37 16.20
N VAL A 105 -20.65 11.56 15.94
CA VAL A 105 -21.37 11.52 14.66
C VAL A 105 -22.86 11.64 14.88
N ASP A 106 -23.47 12.62 14.24
CA ASP A 106 -24.93 12.76 14.21
C ASP A 106 -25.40 13.20 12.82
N LYS A 107 -26.64 12.80 12.46
CA LYS A 107 -27.26 13.24 11.22
C LYS A 107 -27.67 14.72 11.26
N GLU A 108 -27.99 15.21 12.43
CA GLU A 108 -28.62 16.49 12.62
C GLU A 108 -27.58 17.59 12.91
N LYS A 109 -27.46 18.55 11.98
CA LYS A 109 -26.50 19.66 12.12
C LYS A 109 -26.86 20.62 13.25
N ASP A 110 -28.15 20.83 13.45
CA ASP A 110 -28.65 21.85 14.36
C ASP A 110 -28.42 21.49 15.84
N LEU A 111 -28.03 20.24 16.11
CA LEU A 111 -27.55 19.82 17.43
C LEU A 111 -26.33 20.60 17.91
N ILE A 112 -25.56 21.23 17.01
CA ILE A 112 -24.42 22.05 17.39
C ILE A 112 -24.82 23.20 18.34
N PHE A 113 -25.96 23.85 18.07
CA PHE A 113 -26.36 25.05 18.79
C PHE A 113 -26.70 24.78 20.27
N PRO A 114 -27.54 23.80 20.64
CA PRO A 114 -27.82 23.53 22.06
C PRO A 114 -26.66 22.82 22.78
N LEU A 115 -25.73 22.19 22.03
CA LEU A 115 -24.68 21.36 22.65
C LEU A 115 -23.32 22.02 22.70
N TRP A 116 -23.05 23.09 21.91
CA TRP A 116 -21.69 23.58 21.72
C TRP A 116 -21.02 24.03 23.00
N GLU A 117 -21.49 25.07 23.64
CA GLU A 117 -20.78 25.76 24.73
C GLU A 117 -20.49 24.85 25.93
N GLU A 118 -21.45 24.10 26.36
CA GLU A 118 -21.33 23.31 27.60
C GLU A 118 -20.80 21.88 27.34
N TRP A 119 -21.13 21.27 26.19
CA TRP A 119 -20.92 19.83 25.99
C TRP A 119 -19.90 19.48 24.94
N LEU A 120 -19.82 20.22 23.85
CA LEU A 120 -18.95 19.91 22.73
C LEU A 120 -17.64 20.71 22.75
N GLU A 121 -17.68 22.00 23.05
CA GLU A 121 -16.49 22.86 23.05
C GLU A 121 -15.38 22.32 23.97
N PRO A 122 -15.65 21.95 25.25
CA PRO A 122 -14.61 21.40 26.13
C PRO A 122 -14.01 20.09 25.62
N VAL A 123 -14.80 19.30 24.89
CA VAL A 123 -14.34 18.04 24.29
C VAL A 123 -13.52 18.32 23.04
N MET A 124 -13.94 19.27 22.19
CA MET A 124 -13.24 19.60 20.94
C MET A 124 -11.88 20.27 21.16
N GLU A 125 -11.58 20.82 22.33
CA GLU A 125 -10.24 21.31 22.69
C GLU A 125 -9.20 20.20 22.74
N ILE A 126 -9.62 19.02 23.12
CA ILE A 126 -8.71 17.88 23.32
C ILE A 126 -8.25 17.33 21.95
N PRO A 127 -6.95 17.10 21.77
CA PRO A 127 -6.44 16.42 20.57
C PRO A 127 -7.09 15.03 20.39
N GLY A 128 -7.37 14.66 19.12
CA GLY A 128 -7.98 13.37 18.80
C GLY A 128 -9.51 13.32 18.97
N ARG A 129 -10.18 14.44 19.31
CA ARG A 129 -11.65 14.53 19.39
C ARG A 129 -12.18 15.18 18.12
N HIS A 130 -13.13 14.54 17.46
CA HIS A 130 -13.69 15.02 16.18
C HIS A 130 -15.21 14.94 16.19
N LEU A 131 -15.83 15.91 15.51
CA LEU A 131 -17.27 16.04 15.40
C LEU A 131 -17.70 16.07 13.93
N PHE A 132 -18.66 15.24 13.56
CA PHE A 132 -19.21 15.14 12.22
C PHE A 132 -20.73 15.18 12.27
N LEU A 133 -21.30 16.30 11.82
CA LEU A 133 -22.73 16.56 11.82
C LEU A 133 -23.28 16.69 10.39
N GLY A 134 -24.38 16.02 10.14
CA GLY A 134 -25.04 16.01 8.83
C GLY A 134 -24.40 15.09 7.81
N GLU A 135 -25.19 14.67 6.82
CA GLU A 135 -24.73 13.80 5.73
C GLU A 135 -23.57 14.41 4.95
N SER A 136 -23.57 15.74 4.77
CA SER A 136 -22.49 16.47 4.07
C SER A 136 -21.13 16.41 4.75
N SER A 137 -21.07 16.03 6.04
CA SER A 137 -19.81 15.85 6.77
C SER A 137 -19.22 14.44 6.65
N LEU A 138 -20.00 13.47 6.19
CA LEU A 138 -19.52 12.09 6.05
C LEU A 138 -18.29 11.94 5.13
N PRO A 139 -18.17 12.65 3.99
CA PRO A 139 -16.93 12.60 3.21
C PRO A 139 -15.69 13.03 3.99
N LEU A 140 -15.81 14.03 4.86
CA LEU A 140 -14.71 14.47 5.73
C LEU A 140 -14.36 13.40 6.76
N LEU A 141 -15.37 12.73 7.35
CA LEU A 141 -15.15 11.59 8.26
C LEU A 141 -14.42 10.45 7.56
N TRP A 142 -14.83 10.10 6.34
CA TRP A 142 -14.18 9.03 5.58
C TRP A 142 -12.75 9.38 5.21
N ASN A 143 -12.49 10.58 4.73
CA ASN A 143 -11.15 11.07 4.42
C ASN A 143 -10.26 11.10 5.67
N TYR A 144 -10.80 11.53 6.82
CA TYR A 144 -10.09 11.48 8.09
C TYR A 144 -9.67 10.05 8.45
N LEU A 145 -10.59 9.08 8.37
CA LEU A 145 -10.28 7.68 8.64
C LEU A 145 -9.26 7.10 7.66
N GLU A 146 -9.35 7.45 6.37
CA GLU A 146 -8.38 7.02 5.37
C GLU A 146 -6.97 7.60 5.62
N SER A 147 -6.88 8.82 6.14
CA SER A 147 -5.58 9.43 6.50
C SER A 147 -5.03 8.94 7.85
N LEU A 148 -5.85 8.27 8.67
CA LEU A 148 -5.48 7.90 10.03
C LEU A 148 -4.30 6.92 10.08
N PRO A 149 -3.23 7.18 10.86
CA PRO A 149 -2.18 6.21 11.11
C PRO A 149 -2.67 5.10 12.05
N VAL A 150 -3.16 3.99 11.48
CA VAL A 150 -3.78 2.88 12.25
C VAL A 150 -2.79 2.03 13.04
N GLU A 151 -1.50 2.35 13.02
CA GLU A 151 -0.48 1.63 13.81
C GLU A 151 -0.77 1.64 15.32
N ARG A 152 -1.41 2.72 15.79
CA ARG A 152 -1.76 2.91 17.21
C ARG A 152 -3.18 2.48 17.55
N VAL A 153 -3.96 2.03 16.58
CA VAL A 153 -5.37 1.66 16.76
C VAL A 153 -5.51 0.15 16.80
N SER A 154 -6.04 -0.40 17.89
CA SER A 154 -6.27 -1.86 18.04
C SER A 154 -7.66 -2.30 17.57
N GLY A 155 -8.65 -1.41 17.63
CA GLY A 155 -10.03 -1.70 17.27
C GLY A 155 -10.92 -0.48 17.30
N ILE A 156 -12.21 -0.69 17.09
CA ILE A 156 -13.24 0.35 17.19
C ILE A 156 -14.30 -0.04 18.21
N ARG A 157 -14.67 0.92 19.07
CA ARG A 157 -15.80 0.83 19.98
C ARG A 157 -16.86 1.82 19.57
N ILE A 158 -18.04 1.32 19.25
CA ILE A 158 -19.17 2.16 18.81
C ILE A 158 -20.26 2.12 19.87
N LEU A 159 -20.54 3.29 20.45
CA LEU A 159 -21.66 3.51 21.34
C LEU A 159 -22.78 4.19 20.55
N ARG A 160 -24.01 3.70 20.66
CA ARG A 160 -25.16 4.23 19.94
C ARG A 160 -26.17 4.80 20.90
N ASN A 161 -26.56 6.06 20.71
CA ASN A 161 -27.72 6.58 21.38
C ASN A 161 -28.98 5.97 20.72
N ALA A 162 -29.64 5.06 21.41
CA ALA A 162 -30.75 4.29 20.82
C ALA A 162 -31.90 5.18 20.34
N ALA A 163 -32.20 6.27 21.04
CA ALA A 163 -33.27 7.18 20.68
C ALA A 163 -32.96 7.98 19.40
N SER A 164 -31.72 8.54 19.29
CA SER A 164 -31.26 9.19 18.07
C SER A 164 -31.24 8.20 16.89
N VAL A 165 -30.65 7.02 17.11
CA VAL A 165 -30.51 5.98 16.07
C VAL A 165 -31.88 5.52 15.54
N SER A 166 -32.89 5.39 16.44
CA SER A 166 -34.24 4.97 16.02
C SER A 166 -34.98 5.98 15.14
N LEU A 167 -34.54 7.23 15.11
CA LEU A 167 -35.11 8.25 14.23
C LEU A 167 -34.59 8.16 12.80
N GLU A 168 -33.33 7.73 12.65
CA GLU A 168 -32.57 7.76 11.40
C GLU A 168 -31.75 6.46 11.23
N GLU A 169 -32.43 5.33 11.35
CA GLU A 169 -31.82 4.00 11.41
C GLU A 169 -30.89 3.71 10.24
N VAL A 170 -31.31 4.07 9.02
CA VAL A 170 -30.52 3.84 7.80
C VAL A 170 -29.19 4.58 7.85
N PHE A 171 -29.20 5.87 8.20
CA PHE A 171 -27.98 6.67 8.30
C PHE A 171 -26.97 6.09 9.29
N TYR A 172 -27.42 5.76 10.49
CA TYR A 172 -26.52 5.25 11.52
C TYR A 172 -26.05 3.83 11.26
N ALA A 173 -26.87 2.99 10.62
CA ALA A 173 -26.47 1.65 10.21
C ALA A 173 -25.38 1.70 9.13
N GLU A 174 -25.54 2.54 8.12
CA GLU A 174 -24.52 2.75 7.08
C GLU A 174 -23.23 3.31 7.66
N ALA A 175 -23.32 4.30 8.55
CA ALA A 175 -22.15 4.87 9.23
C ALA A 175 -21.39 3.81 10.02
N ASP A 176 -22.06 2.97 10.81
CA ASP A 176 -21.44 1.89 11.58
C ASP A 176 -20.74 0.87 10.67
N ILE A 177 -21.43 0.38 9.65
CA ILE A 177 -20.88 -0.60 8.71
C ILE A 177 -19.62 -0.03 8.03
N ARG A 178 -19.69 1.22 7.58
CA ARG A 178 -18.58 1.85 6.87
C ARG A 178 -17.38 2.15 7.77
N LEU A 179 -17.62 2.64 9.01
CA LEU A 179 -16.58 2.83 10.02
C LEU A 179 -15.80 1.53 10.27
N ARG A 180 -16.50 0.43 10.49
CA ARG A 180 -15.88 -0.89 10.70
C ARG A 180 -15.13 -1.38 9.47
N LYS A 181 -15.72 -1.21 8.28
CA LYS A 181 -15.13 -1.66 7.01
C LYS A 181 -13.83 -0.94 6.72
N ILE A 182 -13.80 0.39 6.80
CA ILE A 182 -12.60 1.20 6.53
C ILE A 182 -11.49 0.80 7.51
N LEU A 183 -11.79 0.75 8.80
CA LEU A 183 -10.78 0.43 9.80
C LEU A 183 -10.24 -1.00 9.64
N SER A 184 -11.11 -1.98 9.40
CA SER A 184 -10.72 -3.37 9.16
C SER A 184 -9.84 -3.52 7.92
N SER A 185 -10.19 -2.84 6.81
CA SER A 185 -9.38 -2.83 5.59
C SER A 185 -8.00 -2.27 5.87
N LYS A 186 -7.91 -1.09 6.47
CA LYS A 186 -6.62 -0.45 6.80
C LYS A 186 -5.75 -1.30 7.74
N MET A 187 -6.37 -2.00 8.67
CA MET A 187 -5.64 -2.92 9.57
C MET A 187 -5.09 -4.13 8.82
N SER A 188 -5.86 -4.69 7.89
CA SER A 188 -5.40 -5.79 7.03
C SER A 188 -4.24 -5.35 6.13
N ASP A 189 -4.38 -4.19 5.49
CA ASP A 189 -3.35 -3.62 4.62
C ASP A 189 -2.04 -3.36 5.38
N LEU A 190 -2.16 -2.84 6.60
CA LEU A 190 -1.00 -2.59 7.45
C LEU A 190 -0.26 -3.87 7.85
N LEU A 191 -0.98 -4.94 8.19
CA LEU A 191 -0.35 -6.23 8.51
C LEU A 191 0.36 -6.81 7.30
N THR A 192 -0.25 -6.72 6.13
CA THR A 192 0.35 -7.11 4.86
C THR A 192 1.60 -6.27 4.57
N LYS A 193 1.50 -4.95 4.74
CA LYS A 193 2.64 -4.04 4.57
C LYS A 193 3.83 -4.43 5.46
N PHE A 194 3.62 -4.75 6.74
CA PHE A 194 4.71 -5.16 7.64
C PHE A 194 5.40 -6.46 7.22
N GLU A 195 4.63 -7.45 6.73
CA GLU A 195 5.24 -8.68 6.21
C GLU A 195 6.12 -8.41 4.98
N PHE A 196 5.64 -7.57 4.08
CA PHE A 196 6.41 -7.19 2.89
C PHE A 196 7.60 -6.29 3.23
N GLU A 197 7.46 -5.28 4.10
CA GLU A 197 8.58 -4.42 4.52
C GLU A 197 9.74 -5.24 5.08
N ARG A 198 9.45 -6.24 5.90
CA ARG A 198 10.45 -7.16 6.44
C ARG A 198 11.20 -7.92 5.34
N ILE A 199 10.48 -8.37 4.30
CA ILE A 199 11.08 -9.06 3.17
C ILE A 199 11.88 -8.08 2.32
N TRP A 200 11.35 -6.90 2.05
CA TRP A 200 11.98 -5.85 1.25
C TRP A 200 13.31 -5.40 1.83
N VAL A 201 13.34 -5.03 3.11
CA VAL A 201 14.59 -4.65 3.78
C VAL A 201 15.63 -5.76 3.71
N ARG A 202 15.24 -6.99 4.00
CA ARG A 202 16.13 -8.13 3.95
C ARG A 202 16.71 -8.34 2.55
N ASN A 203 15.85 -8.32 1.54
CA ASN A 203 16.29 -8.52 0.16
C ASN A 203 17.14 -7.36 -0.34
N SER A 204 16.73 -6.12 -0.07
CA SER A 204 17.48 -4.91 -0.42
C SER A 204 18.91 -4.94 0.15
N LEU A 205 19.04 -5.21 1.46
CA LEU A 205 20.38 -5.29 2.10
C LEU A 205 21.23 -6.44 1.54
N VAL A 206 20.62 -7.60 1.26
CA VAL A 206 21.34 -8.74 0.65
C VAL A 206 21.77 -8.42 -0.77
N ASN A 207 20.90 -7.85 -1.59
CA ASN A 207 21.20 -7.49 -2.97
C ASN A 207 22.24 -6.38 -3.06
N THR A 208 22.18 -5.39 -2.17
CA THR A 208 23.17 -4.32 -2.05
C THR A 208 24.54 -4.87 -1.64
N ALA A 209 24.59 -5.72 -0.60
CA ALA A 209 25.84 -6.34 -0.15
C ALA A 209 26.52 -7.21 -1.22
N ASN A 210 25.75 -7.75 -2.16
CA ASN A 210 26.21 -8.57 -3.26
C ASN A 210 26.21 -7.84 -4.61
N PHE A 211 26.17 -6.50 -4.61
CA PHE A 211 26.05 -5.75 -5.86
C PHE A 211 27.19 -6.04 -6.85
N LEU A 212 28.43 -6.16 -6.38
CA LEU A 212 29.58 -6.51 -7.21
C LEU A 212 29.83 -8.02 -7.34
N SER A 213 29.00 -8.87 -6.74
CA SER A 213 29.20 -10.32 -6.78
C SER A 213 28.73 -10.92 -8.12
N PRO A 214 29.47 -11.94 -8.67
CA PRO A 214 28.98 -12.69 -9.81
C PRO A 214 27.65 -13.39 -9.52
N PRO A 215 26.93 -13.96 -10.50
CA PRO A 215 27.39 -14.13 -11.88
C PRO A 215 27.04 -12.96 -12.82
N ASN A 216 26.27 -11.97 -12.36
CA ASN A 216 25.69 -10.96 -13.24
C ASN A 216 26.36 -9.60 -13.09
N PRO A 217 26.70 -8.93 -14.20
CA PRO A 217 27.01 -7.51 -14.20
C PRO A 217 25.78 -6.72 -13.72
N LYS A 218 25.99 -5.74 -12.83
CA LYS A 218 24.91 -4.94 -12.25
C LYS A 218 25.15 -3.45 -12.49
N THR A 219 24.08 -2.75 -12.78
CA THR A 219 24.05 -1.29 -12.95
C THR A 219 22.80 -0.69 -12.34
N ARG A 220 22.63 0.61 -12.48
CA ARG A 220 21.53 1.40 -11.92
C ARG A 220 20.69 1.97 -13.05
N ILE A 221 19.37 2.03 -12.89
CA ILE A 221 18.46 2.56 -13.92
C ILE A 221 18.74 4.05 -14.19
N GLU A 222 19.22 4.79 -13.21
CA GLU A 222 19.57 6.21 -13.36
C GLU A 222 20.56 6.44 -14.50
N SER A 223 21.49 5.51 -14.74
CA SER A 223 22.48 5.60 -15.84
C SER A 223 21.87 5.34 -17.23
N LEU A 224 20.64 4.90 -17.31
CA LEU A 224 19.95 4.55 -18.57
C LEU A 224 18.80 5.50 -18.90
N LYS A 225 18.59 6.55 -18.13
CA LYS A 225 17.53 7.52 -18.34
C LYS A 225 17.61 8.12 -19.76
N GLU A 226 16.45 8.16 -20.44
CA GLU A 226 16.31 8.66 -21.84
C GLU A 226 17.22 7.96 -22.88
N LYS A 227 17.87 6.84 -22.54
CA LYS A 227 18.80 6.13 -23.46
C LYS A 227 18.13 5.66 -24.74
N PHE A 228 16.84 5.33 -24.70
CA PHE A 228 16.05 4.84 -25.82
C PHE A 228 14.99 5.87 -26.23
N ALA A 229 15.34 7.16 -26.19
CA ALA A 229 14.43 8.24 -26.55
C ALA A 229 13.87 8.08 -27.97
N GLY A 230 12.54 8.04 -28.10
CA GLY A 230 11.85 7.92 -29.38
C GLY A 230 11.78 6.50 -29.97
N VAL A 231 12.34 5.49 -29.28
CA VAL A 231 12.21 4.10 -29.69
C VAL A 231 10.82 3.58 -29.29
N PRO A 232 10.05 2.97 -30.23
CA PRO A 232 8.79 2.34 -29.85
C PRO A 232 9.02 1.18 -28.89
N SER A 233 8.15 1.02 -27.90
CA SER A 233 8.24 -0.09 -26.94
C SER A 233 7.02 -0.99 -26.96
N LEU A 234 7.23 -2.28 -26.69
CA LEU A 234 6.20 -3.28 -26.50
C LEU A 234 6.28 -3.84 -25.09
N LEU A 235 5.33 -3.47 -24.24
CA LEU A 235 5.17 -4.07 -22.93
C LEU A 235 4.36 -5.36 -23.03
N VAL A 236 5.00 -6.48 -22.67
CA VAL A 236 4.38 -7.81 -22.76
C VAL A 236 4.04 -8.32 -21.38
N SER A 237 2.75 -8.42 -21.10
CA SER A 237 2.18 -8.96 -19.86
C SER A 237 1.64 -10.38 -20.09
N ALA A 238 1.29 -11.08 -18.99
CA ALA A 238 0.94 -12.49 -19.02
C ALA A 238 -0.58 -12.77 -19.07
N GLY A 239 -1.37 -11.81 -19.54
CA GLY A 239 -2.82 -12.00 -19.65
C GLY A 239 -3.21 -13.07 -20.69
N PRO A 240 -4.44 -13.57 -20.62
CA PRO A 240 -4.93 -14.67 -21.48
C PRO A 240 -4.73 -14.46 -22.99
N ASN A 241 -4.73 -13.20 -23.44
CA ASN A 241 -4.61 -12.86 -24.84
C ASN A 241 -3.18 -13.00 -25.40
N LEU A 242 -2.15 -13.04 -24.57
CA LEU A 242 -0.75 -13.04 -24.98
C LEU A 242 -0.43 -14.12 -26.02
N ARG A 243 -0.81 -15.37 -25.76
CA ARG A 243 -0.47 -16.50 -26.65
C ARG A 243 -0.94 -16.29 -28.08
N ARG A 244 -2.10 -15.66 -28.26
CA ARG A 244 -2.68 -15.42 -29.59
C ARG A 244 -1.91 -14.37 -30.38
N GLN A 245 -1.12 -13.55 -29.74
CA GLN A 245 -0.39 -12.44 -30.32
C GLN A 245 1.09 -12.75 -30.54
N CYS A 246 1.60 -13.90 -30.05
CA CYS A 246 3.01 -14.24 -30.15
C CYS A 246 3.52 -14.28 -31.61
N GLU A 247 2.73 -14.81 -32.56
CA GLU A 247 3.13 -14.83 -33.98
C GLU A 247 3.28 -13.41 -34.52
N TRP A 248 2.35 -12.52 -34.22
CA TRP A 248 2.45 -11.11 -34.60
C TRP A 248 3.66 -10.42 -33.92
N ILE A 249 3.89 -10.62 -32.63
CA ILE A 249 5.05 -10.05 -31.92
C ILE A 249 6.35 -10.45 -32.64
N ARG A 250 6.45 -11.69 -33.12
CA ARG A 250 7.62 -12.16 -33.84
C ARG A 250 7.87 -11.38 -35.14
N THR A 251 6.82 -10.96 -35.84
CA THR A 251 6.95 -10.19 -37.08
C THR A 251 7.43 -8.76 -36.90
N ILE A 252 7.16 -8.16 -35.74
CA ILE A 252 7.52 -6.76 -35.43
C ILE A 252 8.74 -6.64 -34.52
N ARG A 253 9.39 -7.77 -34.18
CA ARG A 253 10.40 -7.86 -33.14
C ARG A 253 11.54 -6.85 -33.30
N ASP A 254 11.99 -6.62 -34.51
CA ASP A 254 13.14 -5.77 -34.82
C ASP A 254 12.81 -4.27 -34.84
N LYS A 255 11.53 -3.90 -34.64
CA LYS A 255 11.06 -2.52 -34.69
C LYS A 255 10.78 -1.91 -33.30
N VAL A 256 10.73 -2.74 -32.25
CA VAL A 256 10.29 -2.32 -30.92
C VAL A 256 11.25 -2.80 -29.83
N PHE A 257 11.39 -2.01 -28.79
CA PHE A 257 12.00 -2.47 -27.54
C PHE A 257 11.00 -3.37 -26.79
N VAL A 258 11.24 -4.67 -26.77
CA VAL A 258 10.36 -5.64 -26.11
C VAL A 258 10.71 -5.78 -24.63
N MET A 259 9.84 -5.29 -23.76
CA MET A 259 9.92 -5.48 -22.32
C MET A 259 8.95 -6.57 -21.89
N SER A 260 9.46 -7.66 -21.35
CA SER A 260 8.67 -8.76 -20.79
C SER A 260 8.49 -8.57 -19.29
N CYS A 261 7.27 -8.73 -18.78
CA CYS A 261 7.12 -9.09 -17.38
C CYS A 261 7.73 -10.48 -17.12
N ASP A 262 8.25 -10.73 -15.92
CA ASP A 262 8.80 -12.05 -15.55
C ASP A 262 7.82 -13.20 -15.84
N THR A 263 6.53 -12.99 -15.56
CA THR A 263 5.46 -13.97 -15.74
C THR A 263 5.20 -14.33 -17.21
N SER A 264 5.47 -13.40 -18.16
CA SER A 264 5.26 -13.61 -19.60
C SER A 264 6.48 -14.22 -20.31
N LEU A 265 7.65 -14.22 -19.68
CA LEU A 265 8.92 -14.65 -20.26
C LEU A 265 8.86 -16.03 -20.89
N LYS A 266 8.39 -17.04 -20.17
CA LYS A 266 8.30 -18.43 -20.66
C LYS A 266 7.47 -18.55 -21.92
N VAL A 267 6.38 -17.78 -22.01
CA VAL A 267 5.53 -17.78 -23.20
C VAL A 267 6.29 -17.22 -24.39
N LEU A 268 6.97 -16.07 -24.25
CA LEU A 268 7.75 -15.47 -25.32
C LEU A 268 8.86 -16.40 -25.84
N LEU A 269 9.67 -16.95 -24.93
CA LEU A 269 10.79 -17.82 -25.27
C LEU A 269 10.32 -19.09 -25.98
N LYS A 270 9.18 -19.66 -25.60
CA LYS A 270 8.56 -20.81 -26.25
C LYS A 270 8.19 -20.53 -27.74
N TYR A 271 7.87 -19.29 -28.08
CA TYR A 271 7.61 -18.84 -29.45
C TYR A 271 8.87 -18.30 -30.15
N GLY A 272 10.05 -18.48 -29.55
CA GLY A 272 11.32 -18.01 -30.13
C GLY A 272 11.50 -16.48 -30.07
N ILE A 273 10.71 -15.78 -29.24
CA ILE A 273 10.78 -14.33 -29.08
C ILE A 273 11.70 -14.03 -27.91
N ILE A 274 12.86 -13.46 -28.18
CA ILE A 274 13.81 -13.02 -27.13
C ILE A 274 13.51 -11.54 -26.83
N PRO A 275 13.09 -11.19 -25.60
CA PRO A 275 12.85 -9.80 -25.25
C PRO A 275 14.17 -9.01 -25.09
N ASP A 276 14.10 -7.67 -25.14
CA ASP A 276 15.23 -6.77 -24.87
C ASP A 276 15.45 -6.52 -23.40
N GLY A 277 14.42 -6.78 -22.60
CA GLY A 277 14.49 -6.70 -21.16
C GLY A 277 13.42 -7.53 -20.48
N ILE A 278 13.70 -7.96 -19.26
CA ILE A 278 12.74 -8.62 -18.38
C ILE A 278 12.59 -7.76 -17.13
N MET A 279 11.37 -7.39 -16.78
CA MET A 279 11.08 -6.71 -15.52
C MET A 279 10.65 -7.70 -14.45
N THR A 280 11.27 -7.63 -13.27
CA THR A 280 10.84 -8.35 -12.08
C THR A 280 10.82 -7.42 -10.86
N LEU A 281 9.84 -7.61 -10.01
CA LEU A 281 9.59 -6.77 -8.81
C LEU A 281 9.37 -7.64 -7.58
N ASP A 282 8.97 -8.90 -7.75
CA ASP A 282 8.50 -9.73 -6.64
C ASP A 282 9.64 -10.11 -5.69
N ALA A 283 9.45 -9.72 -4.43
CA ALA A 283 10.38 -10.02 -3.35
C ALA A 283 10.30 -11.48 -2.85
N GLN A 284 9.29 -12.21 -3.25
CA GLN A 284 9.03 -13.57 -2.78
C GLN A 284 9.89 -14.60 -3.54
N THR A 285 10.34 -15.64 -2.84
CA THR A 285 11.25 -16.64 -3.41
C THR A 285 10.63 -17.43 -4.58
N HIS A 286 9.31 -17.54 -4.61
CA HIS A 286 8.66 -18.32 -5.68
C HIS A 286 8.73 -17.63 -7.06
N SER A 287 9.05 -16.35 -7.14
CA SER A 287 9.24 -15.65 -8.42
C SER A 287 10.40 -16.24 -9.27
N VAL A 288 11.34 -16.95 -8.63
CA VAL A 288 12.38 -17.74 -9.32
C VAL A 288 11.79 -18.70 -10.37
N PHE A 289 10.61 -19.26 -10.11
CA PHE A 289 9.99 -20.22 -11.01
C PHE A 289 9.61 -19.67 -12.40
N HIS A 290 9.50 -18.35 -12.54
CA HIS A 290 9.28 -17.72 -13.85
C HIS A 290 10.49 -17.87 -14.78
N PHE A 291 11.67 -18.10 -14.21
CA PHE A 291 12.95 -18.15 -14.94
C PHE A 291 13.52 -19.57 -15.05
N LEU A 292 13.11 -20.49 -14.17
CA LEU A 292 13.70 -21.83 -14.15
C LEU A 292 13.47 -22.58 -15.45
N GLY A 293 14.58 -23.11 -16.01
CA GLY A 293 14.58 -23.85 -17.26
C GLY A 293 14.78 -22.98 -18.51
N GLU A 294 14.84 -21.66 -18.36
CA GLU A 294 14.96 -20.73 -19.47
C GLU A 294 16.41 -20.24 -19.67
N ASP A 295 16.83 -20.04 -20.91
CA ASP A 295 18.12 -19.42 -21.24
C ASP A 295 17.99 -17.89 -21.24
N THR A 296 18.35 -17.29 -20.12
CA THR A 296 18.29 -15.84 -19.90
C THR A 296 19.61 -15.11 -20.09
N LYS A 297 20.71 -15.81 -20.45
CA LYS A 297 22.08 -15.25 -20.50
C LYS A 297 22.26 -14.07 -21.44
N ARG A 298 21.40 -13.94 -22.45
CA ARG A 298 21.45 -12.85 -23.44
C ARG A 298 20.56 -11.67 -23.08
N ILE A 299 19.69 -11.81 -22.10
CA ILE A 299 18.63 -10.87 -21.81
C ILE A 299 18.97 -10.05 -20.56
N PRO A 300 18.94 -8.71 -20.62
CA PRO A 300 19.04 -7.86 -19.44
C PRO A 300 17.84 -8.07 -18.50
N LEU A 301 18.10 -8.14 -17.20
CA LEU A 301 17.08 -8.17 -16.16
C LEU A 301 16.97 -6.78 -15.53
N PHE A 302 15.82 -6.18 -15.58
CA PHE A 302 15.45 -4.99 -14.80
C PHE A 302 14.80 -5.48 -13.51
N ALA A 303 15.44 -5.20 -12.39
CA ALA A 303 15.04 -5.73 -11.11
C ALA A 303 14.92 -4.63 -10.07
N ASP A 304 13.77 -4.51 -9.43
CA ASP A 304 13.72 -3.71 -8.21
C ASP A 304 14.71 -4.28 -7.17
N LEU A 305 15.30 -3.40 -6.39
CA LEU A 305 16.30 -3.80 -5.40
C LEU A 305 15.77 -4.78 -4.36
N VAL A 306 14.44 -4.83 -4.15
CA VAL A 306 13.78 -5.77 -3.25
C VAL A 306 13.50 -7.14 -3.90
N SER A 307 13.76 -7.31 -5.19
CA SER A 307 13.53 -8.58 -5.89
C SER A 307 14.24 -9.74 -5.21
N SER A 308 13.69 -10.94 -5.39
CA SER A 308 14.16 -12.16 -4.73
C SER A 308 15.66 -12.42 -4.95
N PRO A 309 16.53 -12.44 -3.94
CA PRO A 309 17.97 -12.62 -4.10
C PRO A 309 18.39 -13.91 -4.83
N PRO A 310 17.70 -15.04 -4.71
CA PRO A 310 17.99 -16.23 -5.52
C PRO A 310 17.96 -16.01 -7.04
N ILE A 311 17.12 -15.12 -7.56
CA ILE A 311 17.10 -14.76 -8.99
C ILE A 311 18.44 -14.15 -9.39
N LEU A 312 18.91 -13.19 -8.60
CA LEU A 312 20.11 -12.40 -8.89
C LEU A 312 21.42 -13.16 -8.68
N ARG A 313 21.42 -14.18 -7.81
CA ARG A 313 22.61 -14.98 -7.48
C ARG A 313 22.75 -16.26 -8.29
N ASN A 314 21.64 -16.92 -8.57
CA ASN A 314 21.66 -18.29 -9.11
C ASN A 314 21.38 -18.37 -10.60
N LEU A 315 20.83 -17.29 -11.20
CA LEU A 315 20.53 -17.24 -12.61
C LEU A 315 21.44 -16.28 -13.34
N GLN A 316 21.69 -16.56 -14.62
CA GLN A 316 22.57 -15.74 -15.45
C GLN A 316 21.75 -14.88 -16.41
N PHE A 317 22.04 -13.59 -16.40
CA PHE A 317 21.49 -12.59 -17.31
C PHE A 317 22.63 -11.86 -18.02
N ARG A 318 22.35 -11.16 -19.12
CA ARG A 318 23.34 -10.30 -19.77
C ARG A 318 23.86 -9.22 -18.81
N SER A 319 22.94 -8.61 -18.09
CA SER A 319 23.20 -7.64 -17.03
C SER A 319 21.98 -7.57 -16.11
N VAL A 320 22.15 -7.02 -14.92
CA VAL A 320 21.06 -6.68 -14.00
C VAL A 320 21.04 -5.18 -13.82
N VAL A 321 19.90 -4.55 -14.12
CA VAL A 321 19.65 -3.12 -13.97
C VAL A 321 18.75 -2.93 -12.76
N HIS A 322 19.28 -2.33 -11.69
CA HIS A 322 18.52 -2.09 -10.47
C HIS A 322 17.73 -0.78 -10.51
N SER A 323 16.52 -0.83 -9.98
CA SER A 323 15.64 0.31 -9.72
C SER A 323 15.13 0.27 -8.27
N ILE A 324 14.51 1.36 -7.84
CA ILE A 324 13.79 1.46 -6.57
C ILE A 324 12.35 1.85 -6.88
N THR A 325 11.41 1.10 -6.32
CA THR A 325 10.01 1.54 -6.35
C THR A 325 9.82 2.68 -5.36
N ALA A 326 9.38 3.85 -5.86
CA ALA A 326 9.10 5.03 -5.05
C ALA A 326 7.77 5.68 -5.45
N LYS A 327 7.15 6.36 -4.48
CA LYS A 327 5.99 7.24 -4.68
C LYS A 327 6.37 8.66 -4.28
N TYR A 328 5.77 9.62 -4.96
CA TYR A 328 5.93 11.02 -4.65
C TYR A 328 4.59 11.55 -4.15
N LEU A 329 4.58 12.01 -2.91
CA LEU A 329 3.39 12.52 -2.23
C LEU A 329 3.60 14.00 -1.91
N VAL A 330 2.57 14.81 -2.10
CA VAL A 330 2.58 16.20 -1.65
C VAL A 330 2.19 16.20 -0.17
N ASP A 331 3.06 16.72 0.69
CA ASP A 331 2.78 16.82 2.13
C ASP A 331 1.87 18.02 2.46
N ALA A 332 1.54 18.18 3.75
CA ALA A 332 0.66 19.26 4.21
C ALA A 332 1.23 20.68 3.97
N SER A 333 2.54 20.80 3.71
CA SER A 333 3.20 22.09 3.36
C SER A 333 3.21 22.36 1.85
N GLY A 334 2.77 21.40 1.03
CA GLY A 334 2.82 21.45 -0.43
C GLY A 334 4.15 21.00 -1.01
N GLU A 335 5.06 20.46 -0.20
CA GLU A 335 6.33 19.91 -0.65
C GLU A 335 6.19 18.47 -1.15
N LEU A 336 6.95 18.15 -2.20
CA LEU A 336 7.00 16.81 -2.78
C LEU A 336 7.89 15.91 -1.95
N LYS A 337 7.29 14.93 -1.29
CA LYS A 337 7.99 13.96 -0.45
C LYS A 337 8.12 12.61 -1.15
N ARG A 338 9.37 12.15 -1.30
CA ARG A 338 9.67 10.80 -1.82
C ARG A 338 9.45 9.75 -0.72
N GLU A 339 8.60 8.79 -0.99
CA GLU A 339 8.39 7.58 -0.18
C GLU A 339 8.88 6.36 -0.96
N ALA A 340 10.10 5.93 -0.68
CA ALA A 340 10.73 4.80 -1.34
C ALA A 340 10.54 3.50 -0.55
N THR A 341 10.70 2.37 -1.23
CA THR A 341 10.62 1.03 -0.63
C THR A 341 11.61 0.89 0.53
N ALA A 342 11.20 0.24 1.61
CA ALA A 342 12.02 0.02 2.79
C ALA A 342 13.33 -0.71 2.44
N GLY A 343 14.46 -0.21 2.95
CA GLY A 343 15.81 -0.68 2.63
C GLY A 343 16.54 0.15 1.56
N SER A 344 15.86 1.03 0.85
CA SER A 344 16.45 1.85 -0.21
C SER A 344 17.47 2.87 0.32
N LYS A 345 17.19 3.48 1.49
CA LYS A 345 18.08 4.47 2.11
C LYS A 345 19.48 3.89 2.38
N SER A 346 19.52 2.71 2.98
CA SER A 346 20.79 2.00 3.24
C SER A 346 21.51 1.61 1.94
N ALA A 347 20.77 1.26 0.89
CA ALA A 347 21.36 0.91 -0.40
C ALA A 347 21.94 2.13 -1.11
N GLU A 348 21.21 3.24 -1.16
CA GLU A 348 21.66 4.48 -1.82
C GLU A 348 22.85 5.13 -1.11
N SER A 349 23.02 4.90 0.19
CA SER A 349 24.22 5.35 0.92
C SER A 349 25.51 4.70 0.41
N LEU A 350 25.43 3.50 -0.17
CA LEU A 350 26.56 2.80 -0.78
C LEU A 350 26.62 3.03 -2.29
N LEU A 351 25.50 2.84 -2.96
CA LEU A 351 25.45 2.75 -4.43
C LEU A 351 25.26 4.12 -5.10
N GLY A 352 25.00 5.18 -4.33
CA GLY A 352 24.52 6.46 -4.88
C GLY A 352 23.10 6.35 -5.43
N PRO A 353 22.62 7.34 -6.18
CA PRO A 353 21.28 7.32 -6.76
C PRO A 353 21.07 6.09 -7.66
N ILE A 354 20.08 5.27 -7.34
CA ILE A 354 19.77 4.05 -8.10
C ILE A 354 18.80 4.37 -9.24
N GLY A 355 17.89 5.30 -9.01
CA GLY A 355 16.82 5.69 -9.90
C GLY A 355 15.48 5.08 -9.51
N ASP A 356 14.45 5.92 -9.56
CA ASP A 356 13.11 5.61 -9.12
C ASP A 356 12.23 5.15 -10.28
N VAL A 357 11.38 4.16 -9.99
CA VAL A 357 10.26 3.75 -10.82
C VAL A 357 8.98 3.78 -9.99
N GLN A 358 7.89 4.22 -10.59
CA GLN A 358 6.58 4.17 -9.96
C GLN A 358 5.93 2.80 -10.16
N SER A 359 5.09 2.40 -9.23
CA SER A 359 4.36 1.15 -9.32
C SER A 359 2.89 1.35 -8.96
N GLY A 360 2.02 0.81 -9.79
CA GLY A 360 0.59 0.67 -9.50
C GLY A 360 0.26 -0.64 -8.76
N GLY A 361 1.28 -1.38 -8.32
CA GLY A 361 1.12 -2.64 -7.59
C GLY A 361 1.31 -3.91 -8.43
N SER A 362 1.63 -3.79 -9.72
CA SER A 362 1.96 -4.92 -10.58
C SER A 362 3.31 -4.75 -11.27
N VAL A 363 3.93 -5.86 -11.70
CA VAL A 363 5.16 -5.81 -12.51
C VAL A 363 4.96 -5.02 -13.80
N ALA A 364 3.79 -5.13 -14.41
CA ALA A 364 3.46 -4.44 -15.66
C ALA A 364 3.39 -2.91 -15.50
N THR A 365 2.79 -2.42 -14.41
CA THR A 365 2.74 -0.97 -14.13
C THR A 365 4.14 -0.40 -13.91
N THR A 366 5.00 -1.14 -13.21
CA THR A 366 6.40 -0.75 -12.99
C THR A 366 7.22 -0.81 -14.28
N ALA A 367 7.02 -1.84 -15.11
CA ALA A 367 7.68 -1.96 -16.42
C ALA A 367 7.28 -0.82 -17.38
N PHE A 368 6.02 -0.39 -17.32
CA PHE A 368 5.53 0.74 -18.10
C PHE A 368 6.23 2.06 -17.70
N ASP A 369 6.30 2.34 -16.39
CA ASP A 369 6.98 3.54 -15.90
C ASP A 369 8.49 3.51 -16.19
N LEU A 370 9.10 2.32 -16.12
CA LEU A 370 10.49 2.10 -16.50
C LEU A 370 10.73 2.39 -17.98
N LEU A 371 9.89 1.88 -18.89
CA LEU A 371 9.99 2.16 -20.34
C LEU A 371 9.87 3.66 -20.62
N ARG A 372 8.98 4.35 -19.91
CA ARG A 372 8.85 5.81 -19.97
C ARG A 372 10.15 6.49 -19.51
N GLY A 373 10.75 6.05 -18.41
CA GLY A 373 12.04 6.59 -17.90
C GLY A 373 13.21 6.32 -18.85
N LEU A 374 13.18 5.23 -19.60
CA LEU A 374 14.14 4.94 -20.67
C LEU A 374 13.94 5.83 -21.93
N GLY A 375 12.85 6.61 -21.99
CA GLY A 375 12.52 7.47 -23.12
C GLY A 375 11.77 6.77 -24.26
N CYS A 376 11.33 5.52 -24.05
CA CYS A 376 10.62 4.76 -25.07
C CYS A 376 9.25 5.38 -25.36
N ARG A 377 8.97 5.64 -26.65
CA ARG A 377 7.69 6.18 -27.13
C ARG A 377 7.53 5.96 -28.64
N PRO A 378 6.30 5.62 -29.14
CA PRO A 378 5.10 5.27 -28.40
C PRO A 378 5.22 3.95 -27.62
N CYS A 379 4.22 3.62 -26.78
CA CYS A 379 4.17 2.36 -26.05
C CYS A 379 3.00 1.50 -26.50
N PHE A 380 3.28 0.23 -26.81
CA PHE A 380 2.29 -0.77 -27.16
C PHE A 380 2.11 -1.76 -26.00
N LEU A 381 0.86 -2.06 -25.63
CA LEU A 381 0.51 -2.99 -24.56
C LEU A 381 -0.02 -4.30 -25.16
N VAL A 382 0.54 -5.43 -24.75
CA VAL A 382 0.12 -6.77 -25.15
C VAL A 382 -0.01 -7.69 -23.95
N GLY A 383 -1.05 -8.52 -23.93
CA GLY A 383 -1.34 -9.38 -22.79
C GLY A 383 -1.71 -8.64 -21.52
N GLN A 384 -2.07 -7.35 -21.63
CA GLN A 384 -2.53 -6.52 -20.54
C GLN A 384 -4.07 -6.59 -20.46
N ASP A 385 -4.61 -7.81 -20.30
CA ASP A 385 -6.05 -8.07 -20.33
C ASP A 385 -6.78 -7.42 -19.15
N LEU A 386 -6.18 -7.37 -17.96
CA LEU A 386 -6.76 -6.84 -16.71
C LEU A 386 -8.16 -7.40 -16.42
N ALA A 387 -8.42 -8.60 -16.91
CA ALA A 387 -9.68 -9.30 -16.83
C ALA A 387 -9.48 -10.81 -17.03
N TYR A 388 -10.49 -11.58 -16.71
CA TYR A 388 -10.52 -13.04 -16.86
C TYR A 388 -11.09 -13.42 -18.23
N SER A 389 -10.38 -13.01 -19.29
CA SER A 389 -10.76 -13.32 -20.68
C SER A 389 -10.78 -14.84 -20.90
N GLY A 390 -11.88 -15.36 -21.45
CA GLY A 390 -12.05 -16.81 -21.63
C GLY A 390 -12.07 -17.60 -20.31
N ARG A 391 -12.29 -16.96 -19.17
CA ARG A 391 -12.22 -17.53 -17.80
C ARG A 391 -10.81 -18.00 -17.42
N GLU A 392 -9.79 -17.51 -18.09
CA GLU A 392 -8.39 -17.75 -17.78
C GLU A 392 -7.84 -16.61 -16.89
N ILE A 393 -6.91 -16.95 -15.99
CA ILE A 393 -6.24 -15.97 -15.11
C ILE A 393 -4.98 -15.46 -15.79
N HIS A 394 -4.20 -16.37 -16.37
CA HIS A 394 -2.97 -16.09 -17.10
C HIS A 394 -2.91 -16.88 -18.40
N SER A 395 -2.14 -16.40 -19.35
CA SER A 395 -1.88 -17.08 -20.61
C SER A 395 -1.33 -18.50 -20.38
N THR A 396 -1.78 -19.43 -21.21
CA THR A 396 -1.24 -20.80 -21.23
C THR A 396 0.26 -20.78 -21.56
N GLY A 397 1.06 -21.55 -20.82
CA GLY A 397 2.53 -21.59 -20.94
C GLY A 397 3.25 -20.73 -19.90
N THR A 398 2.53 -20.00 -19.05
CA THR A 398 3.10 -19.35 -17.87
C THR A 398 3.36 -20.39 -16.78
N HIS A 399 4.31 -20.11 -15.87
CA HIS A 399 4.56 -20.96 -14.70
C HIS A 399 3.28 -21.23 -13.88
N HIS A 400 2.41 -20.23 -13.75
CA HIS A 400 1.16 -20.39 -13.01
C HIS A 400 0.26 -21.49 -13.58
N ASN A 401 0.12 -21.54 -14.90
CA ASN A 401 -0.65 -22.60 -15.55
C ASN A 401 0.07 -23.95 -15.50
N GLU A 402 1.39 -23.98 -15.72
CA GLU A 402 2.18 -25.23 -15.65
C GLU A 402 2.11 -25.87 -14.26
N LYS A 403 2.18 -25.09 -13.21
CA LYS A 403 2.00 -25.54 -11.83
C LYS A 403 0.66 -26.26 -11.63
N TRP A 404 -0.41 -25.82 -12.27
CA TRP A 404 -1.72 -26.43 -12.14
C TRP A 404 -1.89 -27.70 -12.96
N LEU A 405 -1.06 -27.95 -13.97
CA LEU A 405 -1.09 -29.19 -14.74
C LEU A 405 -0.87 -30.42 -13.85
N THR A 406 -0.11 -30.31 -12.79
CA THR A 406 0.10 -31.38 -11.80
C THR A 406 -1.15 -31.71 -10.97
N LEU A 407 -2.13 -30.82 -10.94
CA LEU A 407 -3.38 -30.97 -10.22
C LEU A 407 -4.53 -31.51 -11.08
N LEU A 408 -4.29 -31.69 -12.38
CA LEU A 408 -5.31 -32.17 -13.30
C LEU A 408 -5.65 -33.64 -13.02
N THR A 409 -6.95 -33.91 -13.02
CA THR A 409 -7.51 -35.26 -12.86
C THR A 409 -8.69 -35.42 -13.82
N ARG A 410 -9.24 -36.63 -13.94
CA ARG A 410 -10.47 -36.86 -14.72
C ARG A 410 -11.64 -35.96 -14.28
N LYS A 411 -11.66 -35.50 -13.03
CA LYS A 411 -12.73 -34.68 -12.44
C LYS A 411 -12.37 -33.19 -12.30
N THR A 412 -11.10 -32.84 -12.43
CA THR A 412 -10.58 -31.50 -12.21
C THR A 412 -9.84 -31.04 -13.47
N SER A 413 -10.47 -30.19 -14.27
CA SER A 413 -9.86 -29.56 -15.43
C SER A 413 -9.20 -28.22 -15.04
N LEU A 414 -8.40 -27.65 -15.94
CA LEU A 414 -7.76 -26.35 -15.74
C LEU A 414 -8.80 -25.23 -15.56
N GLU A 415 -9.91 -25.29 -16.30
CA GLU A 415 -11.01 -24.34 -16.20
C GLU A 415 -11.65 -24.37 -14.80
N LYS A 416 -11.84 -25.55 -14.22
CA LYS A 416 -12.34 -25.67 -12.85
C LYS A 416 -11.38 -25.09 -11.81
N ILE A 417 -10.07 -25.24 -12.03
CA ILE A 417 -9.04 -24.64 -11.14
C ILE A 417 -9.10 -23.11 -11.25
N ASN A 418 -9.12 -22.57 -12.49
CA ASN A 418 -9.27 -21.14 -12.73
C ASN A 418 -10.55 -20.60 -12.08
N GLU A 419 -11.69 -21.24 -12.30
CA GLU A 419 -12.96 -20.88 -11.70
C GLU A 419 -12.91 -20.85 -10.17
N ALA A 420 -12.32 -21.87 -9.55
CA ALA A 420 -12.19 -21.95 -8.10
C ALA A 420 -11.30 -20.84 -7.51
N VAL A 421 -10.31 -20.37 -8.26
CA VAL A 421 -9.46 -19.22 -7.85
C VAL A 421 -10.24 -17.91 -8.03
N VAL A 422 -10.90 -17.72 -9.15
CA VAL A 422 -11.67 -16.49 -9.45
C VAL A 422 -12.81 -16.28 -8.46
N ARG A 423 -13.54 -17.35 -8.11
CA ARG A 423 -14.65 -17.29 -7.12
C ARG A 423 -14.24 -16.82 -5.72
N LYS A 424 -12.95 -16.88 -5.39
CA LYS A 424 -12.42 -16.40 -4.09
C LYS A 424 -12.08 -14.91 -4.09
N ARG A 425 -12.21 -14.25 -5.25
CA ARG A 425 -11.84 -12.85 -5.43
C ARG A 425 -13.07 -11.95 -5.41
N ASP A 426 -12.87 -10.68 -5.07
CA ASP A 426 -13.91 -9.65 -5.16
C ASP A 426 -14.08 -9.23 -6.62
N THR A 427 -14.94 -9.97 -7.33
CA THR A 427 -15.13 -9.83 -8.78
C THR A 427 -16.19 -8.78 -9.13
N ARG A 428 -16.02 -8.13 -10.30
CA ARG A 428 -16.94 -7.17 -10.89
C ARG A 428 -16.88 -7.22 -12.41
N TYR A 429 -17.86 -6.62 -13.06
CA TYR A 429 -17.86 -6.44 -14.51
C TYR A 429 -17.41 -5.02 -14.86
N VAL A 430 -16.61 -4.90 -15.94
CA VAL A 430 -16.12 -3.63 -16.48
C VAL A 430 -16.24 -3.64 -18.01
N PRO A 431 -16.27 -2.45 -18.67
CA PRO A 431 -16.25 -2.38 -20.13
C PRO A 431 -15.04 -3.10 -20.71
N SER A 432 -15.25 -3.85 -21.79
CA SER A 432 -14.18 -4.53 -22.51
C SER A 432 -13.79 -3.79 -23.79
N VAL A 433 -12.64 -4.15 -24.35
CA VAL A 433 -12.18 -3.63 -25.65
C VAL A 433 -13.09 -4.01 -26.82
N THR A 434 -13.97 -5.01 -26.66
CA THR A 434 -14.94 -5.44 -27.67
C THR A 434 -16.30 -4.73 -27.57
N GLY A 435 -16.47 -3.82 -26.60
CA GLY A 435 -17.73 -3.12 -26.33
C GLY A 435 -18.72 -3.87 -25.45
N ALA A 436 -18.46 -5.14 -25.09
CA ALA A 436 -19.21 -5.89 -24.10
C ALA A 436 -18.63 -5.66 -22.69
N GLU A 437 -19.22 -6.28 -21.67
CA GLU A 437 -18.63 -6.34 -20.32
C GLU A 437 -17.74 -7.58 -20.16
N VAL A 438 -16.70 -7.45 -19.36
CA VAL A 438 -15.78 -8.55 -19.02
C VAL A 438 -15.61 -8.63 -17.51
N LEU A 439 -15.46 -9.86 -17.00
CA LEU A 439 -15.22 -10.11 -15.59
C LEU A 439 -13.80 -9.76 -15.19
N THR A 440 -13.66 -8.92 -14.17
CA THR A 440 -12.39 -8.58 -13.52
C THR A 440 -12.49 -8.75 -12.00
N ASP A 441 -11.44 -8.43 -11.26
CA ASP A 441 -11.48 -8.32 -9.81
C ASP A 441 -10.97 -6.94 -9.34
N TYR A 442 -11.17 -6.67 -8.05
CA TYR A 442 -10.75 -5.41 -7.44
C TYR A 442 -9.28 -5.07 -7.69
N VAL A 443 -8.36 -6.05 -7.64
CA VAL A 443 -6.92 -5.83 -7.79
C VAL A 443 -6.56 -5.52 -9.24
N LEU A 444 -7.09 -6.29 -10.19
CA LEU A 444 -6.89 -6.03 -11.63
C LEU A 444 -7.48 -4.69 -12.04
N ASP A 445 -8.62 -4.30 -11.44
CA ASP A 445 -9.26 -3.02 -11.70
C ASP A 445 -8.46 -1.83 -11.14
N LEU A 446 -7.78 -2.00 -9.99
CA LEU A 446 -6.82 -1.01 -9.49
C LEU A 446 -5.65 -0.80 -10.47
N TYR A 447 -5.12 -1.88 -11.06
CA TYR A 447 -4.06 -1.79 -12.07
C TYR A 447 -4.57 -1.08 -13.33
N ARG A 448 -5.82 -1.34 -13.75
CA ARG A 448 -6.46 -0.68 -14.90
C ARG A 448 -6.53 0.83 -14.67
N HIS A 449 -7.05 1.27 -13.53
CA HIS A 449 -7.12 2.69 -13.17
C HIS A 449 -5.75 3.35 -13.12
N TRP A 450 -4.72 2.65 -12.66
CA TRP A 450 -3.36 3.18 -12.66
C TRP A 450 -2.86 3.46 -14.09
N PHE A 451 -3.11 2.56 -15.06
CA PHE A 451 -2.77 2.79 -16.46
C PHE A 451 -3.56 3.98 -17.04
N GLU A 452 -4.83 4.08 -16.73
CA GLU A 452 -5.71 5.18 -17.19
C GLU A 452 -5.23 6.54 -16.68
N GLU A 453 -4.88 6.64 -15.41
CA GLU A 453 -4.35 7.88 -14.81
C GLU A 453 -2.95 8.20 -15.37
N SER A 454 -2.11 7.19 -15.56
CA SER A 454 -0.79 7.39 -16.18
C SER A 454 -0.92 7.88 -17.63
N ALA A 455 -1.84 7.32 -18.40
CA ALA A 455 -2.08 7.70 -19.79
C ALA A 455 -2.53 9.16 -19.95
N LYS A 456 -3.34 9.69 -19.03
CA LYS A 456 -3.78 11.10 -19.05
C LYS A 456 -2.64 12.11 -19.00
N SER A 457 -1.53 11.76 -18.37
CA SER A 457 -0.40 12.65 -18.13
C SER A 457 0.66 12.63 -19.21
N LEU A 458 0.49 11.79 -20.25
CA LEU A 458 1.49 11.59 -21.29
C LEU A 458 1.17 12.41 -22.56
N ASP A 459 2.21 12.87 -23.23
CA ASP A 459 2.18 13.61 -24.49
C ASP A 459 2.38 12.72 -25.72
N PHE A 460 2.40 11.39 -25.54
CA PHE A 460 2.52 10.39 -26.60
C PHE A 460 1.45 9.29 -26.48
N PRO A 461 1.07 8.65 -27.59
CA PRO A 461 0.02 7.65 -27.58
C PRO A 461 0.45 6.34 -26.91
N ILE A 462 -0.50 5.72 -26.22
CA ILE A 462 -0.40 4.35 -25.71
C ILE A 462 -1.39 3.50 -26.51
N TYR A 463 -0.89 2.49 -27.19
CA TYR A 463 -1.68 1.57 -27.99
C TYR A 463 -1.95 0.27 -27.24
N ASN A 464 -3.22 -0.02 -26.97
CA ASN A 464 -3.63 -1.31 -26.43
C ASN A 464 -3.95 -2.26 -27.59
N VAL A 465 -3.05 -3.23 -27.83
CA VAL A 465 -3.18 -4.15 -28.95
C VAL A 465 -3.96 -5.42 -28.57
N ASN A 466 -4.58 -5.46 -27.40
CA ASN A 466 -5.38 -6.59 -26.97
C ASN A 466 -6.68 -6.71 -27.76
N THR A 467 -6.99 -7.93 -28.19
CA THR A 467 -8.27 -8.27 -28.86
C THR A 467 -9.36 -8.67 -27.86
N GLN A 468 -9.01 -8.82 -26.61
CA GLN A 468 -9.89 -9.17 -25.48
C GLN A 468 -9.38 -8.45 -24.22
N GLY A 469 -10.19 -8.46 -23.16
CA GLY A 469 -9.83 -7.88 -21.87
C GLY A 469 -10.58 -6.59 -21.56
N ALA A 470 -10.26 -6.00 -20.43
CA ALA A 470 -10.85 -4.75 -19.99
C ALA A 470 -10.37 -3.58 -20.86
N LYS A 471 -11.26 -2.65 -21.17
CA LYS A 471 -10.91 -1.38 -21.80
C LYS A 471 -10.09 -0.54 -20.80
N ILE A 472 -9.00 0.03 -21.29
CA ILE A 472 -8.16 0.97 -20.56
C ILE A 472 -8.42 2.35 -21.16
N GLU A 473 -9.08 3.23 -20.41
CA GLU A 473 -9.39 4.58 -20.89
C GLU A 473 -8.11 5.38 -21.15
N ASN A 474 -8.19 6.37 -22.02
CA ASN A 474 -7.06 7.19 -22.46
C ASN A 474 -5.95 6.41 -23.20
N THR A 475 -6.23 5.19 -23.65
CA THR A 475 -5.40 4.43 -24.57
C THR A 475 -6.14 4.20 -25.88
N GLU A 476 -5.40 4.06 -26.98
CA GLU A 476 -5.97 3.72 -28.28
C GLU A 476 -6.01 2.20 -28.44
N ASN A 477 -7.22 1.65 -28.61
CA ASN A 477 -7.36 0.21 -28.84
C ASN A 477 -7.26 -0.06 -30.34
N ILE A 478 -6.18 -0.73 -30.77
CA ILE A 478 -5.88 -1.02 -32.16
C ILE A 478 -5.65 -2.50 -32.40
N GLY A 479 -5.84 -2.95 -33.65
CA GLY A 479 -5.52 -4.31 -34.04
C GLY A 479 -4.03 -4.50 -34.40
N PRO A 480 -3.55 -5.77 -34.47
CA PRO A 480 -2.18 -6.07 -34.86
C PRO A 480 -1.77 -5.48 -36.21
N GLU A 481 -2.66 -5.46 -37.23
CA GLU A 481 -2.39 -4.90 -38.54
C GLU A 481 -2.17 -3.38 -38.49
N GLU A 482 -2.95 -2.68 -37.69
CA GLU A 482 -2.79 -1.24 -37.51
C GLU A 482 -1.52 -0.91 -36.72
N ALA A 483 -1.25 -1.66 -35.66
CA ALA A 483 0.01 -1.56 -34.93
C ALA A 483 1.22 -1.77 -35.83
N THR A 484 1.15 -2.76 -36.73
CA THR A 484 2.22 -3.00 -37.73
C THR A 484 2.43 -1.79 -38.63
N ARG A 485 1.35 -1.20 -39.17
CA ARG A 485 1.45 0.01 -40.04
C ARG A 485 2.08 1.19 -39.30
N ILE A 486 1.77 1.38 -38.03
CA ILE A 486 2.41 2.42 -37.22
C ILE A 486 3.90 2.11 -37.05
N LEU A 487 4.25 0.87 -36.74
CA LEU A 487 5.63 0.45 -36.52
C LEU A 487 6.49 0.47 -37.78
N GLU A 488 5.90 0.31 -38.97
CA GLU A 488 6.60 0.44 -40.27
C GLU A 488 7.18 1.85 -40.47
N THR A 489 6.68 2.86 -39.80
CA THR A 489 7.22 4.24 -39.83
C THR A 489 8.52 4.39 -39.05
N PHE A 490 8.88 3.42 -38.21
CA PHE A 490 10.11 3.41 -37.41
C PHE A 490 11.19 2.53 -38.06
N PRO A 491 12.47 2.85 -37.86
CA PRO A 491 13.57 2.07 -38.38
C PRO A 491 13.65 0.69 -37.70
N ASP A 492 14.29 -0.27 -38.39
CA ASP A 492 14.67 -1.55 -37.83
C ASP A 492 15.89 -1.36 -36.91
N HIS A 493 15.78 -1.79 -35.67
CA HIS A 493 16.85 -1.65 -34.68
C HIS A 493 17.52 -2.98 -34.34
N GLY A 494 16.92 -4.11 -34.68
CA GLY A 494 17.35 -5.41 -34.24
C GLY A 494 17.16 -5.61 -32.73
N TYR A 495 18.16 -6.17 -32.08
CA TYR A 495 18.07 -6.44 -30.64
C TYR A 495 18.74 -5.34 -29.80
N PHE A 496 17.97 -4.58 -29.06
CA PHE A 496 18.45 -3.53 -28.16
C PHE A 496 19.30 -4.04 -26.99
N TRP A 497 19.15 -5.30 -26.59
CA TRP A 497 19.98 -5.87 -25.54
C TRP A 497 21.49 -5.86 -25.88
N GLN A 498 21.88 -5.73 -27.14
CA GLN A 498 23.28 -5.56 -27.55
C GLN A 498 23.87 -4.21 -27.09
N GLU A 499 23.03 -3.21 -26.94
CA GLU A 499 23.36 -1.88 -26.41
C GLU A 499 23.72 -1.86 -24.92
N PHE A 500 23.29 -2.89 -24.18
CA PHE A 500 23.66 -3.03 -22.78
C PHE A 500 25.10 -3.55 -22.71
N PRO A 501 26.05 -2.76 -22.16
CA PRO A 501 27.46 -3.13 -22.17
C PRO A 501 27.67 -4.48 -21.46
N ALA A 502 28.52 -5.30 -22.05
CA ALA A 502 29.15 -6.38 -21.31
C ALA A 502 29.94 -5.74 -20.19
N TRP A 503 29.63 -6.14 -18.98
CA TRP A 503 30.13 -5.54 -17.76
C TRP A 503 31.68 -5.53 -17.68
N LYS A 504 32.25 -4.39 -17.25
CA LYS A 504 33.60 -4.30 -16.74
C LYS A 504 33.54 -3.90 -15.27
N PRO A 505 34.02 -4.73 -14.34
CA PRO A 505 33.97 -4.44 -12.88
C PRO A 505 34.56 -3.08 -12.52
N GLU A 506 35.57 -2.65 -13.27
CA GLU A 506 36.34 -1.44 -13.03
C GLU A 506 35.51 -0.15 -13.20
N ILE A 507 34.55 -0.14 -14.14
CA ILE A 507 33.74 1.07 -14.42
C ILE A 507 32.72 1.35 -13.32
N ILE A 508 32.25 0.31 -12.63
CA ILE A 508 31.21 0.47 -11.59
C ILE A 508 31.82 0.80 -10.24
N GLN A 509 33.06 0.38 -9.96
CA GLN A 509 33.73 0.73 -8.71
C GLN A 509 34.01 2.23 -8.58
N GLU A 510 34.28 2.93 -9.67
CA GLU A 510 34.51 4.38 -9.67
C GLU A 510 33.23 5.19 -9.38
N ASP A 511 32.05 4.62 -9.65
CA ASP A 511 30.75 5.29 -9.44
C ASP A 511 30.11 5.03 -8.07
N LEU A 512 30.70 4.17 -7.23
CA LEU A 512 30.15 3.84 -5.92
C LEU A 512 30.61 4.85 -4.85
N VAL A 513 29.70 5.22 -3.97
CA VAL A 513 29.98 6.09 -2.82
C VAL A 513 30.85 5.36 -1.79
N GLY A 514 30.79 4.02 -1.73
CA GLY A 514 31.54 3.20 -0.79
C GLY A 514 31.88 1.81 -1.32
N SER A 515 32.55 1.00 -0.50
CA SER A 515 32.92 -0.38 -0.81
C SER A 515 31.83 -1.38 -0.40
N PRO A 516 31.26 -2.20 -1.30
CA PRO A 516 30.32 -3.26 -0.93
C PRO A 516 30.86 -4.27 0.08
N ALA A 517 32.16 -4.54 0.06
CA ALA A 517 32.79 -5.42 1.04
C ALA A 517 32.77 -4.79 2.44
N ASN A 518 33.09 -3.49 2.55
CA ASN A 518 32.97 -2.76 3.80
C ASN A 518 31.52 -2.65 4.26
N PHE A 519 30.58 -2.35 3.35
CA PHE A 519 29.15 -2.32 3.63
C PHE A 519 28.69 -3.62 4.28
N LYS A 520 29.01 -4.77 3.67
CA LYS A 520 28.68 -6.10 4.19
C LYS A 520 29.31 -6.35 5.56
N LYS A 521 30.60 -6.01 5.71
CA LYS A 521 31.34 -6.16 6.96
C LYS A 521 30.74 -5.33 8.10
N ASP A 522 30.43 -4.05 7.82
CA ASP A 522 29.88 -3.13 8.83
C ASP A 522 28.44 -3.52 9.20
N LEU A 523 27.64 -3.95 8.21
CA LEU A 523 26.30 -4.47 8.45
C LEU A 523 26.34 -5.74 9.34
N LEU A 524 27.24 -6.69 9.05
CA LEU A 524 27.43 -7.89 9.87
C LEU A 524 27.89 -7.55 11.29
N LYS A 525 28.82 -6.61 11.43
CA LYS A 525 29.28 -6.13 12.75
C LYS A 525 28.13 -5.54 13.56
N THR A 526 27.28 -4.72 12.95
CA THR A 526 26.10 -4.14 13.61
C THR A 526 25.10 -5.23 14.02
N ILE A 527 24.83 -6.19 13.12
CA ILE A 527 23.94 -7.33 13.41
C ILE A 527 24.48 -8.13 14.59
N ASP A 528 25.78 -8.45 14.61
CA ASP A 528 26.39 -9.25 15.67
C ASP A 528 26.45 -8.49 17.00
N SER A 529 26.70 -7.18 16.99
CA SER A 529 26.61 -6.31 18.17
C SER A 529 25.20 -6.32 18.77
N ILE A 530 24.18 -6.08 17.96
CA ILE A 530 22.78 -6.09 18.42
C ILE A 530 22.41 -7.47 18.98
N LYS A 531 22.77 -8.55 18.30
CA LYS A 531 22.48 -9.92 18.80
C LYS A 531 23.18 -10.19 20.12
N SER A 532 24.44 -9.81 20.26
CA SER A 532 25.19 -9.98 21.51
C SER A 532 24.52 -9.23 22.64
N ASP A 533 24.21 -7.95 22.45
CA ASP A 533 23.58 -7.09 23.47
C ASP A 533 22.23 -7.61 23.94
N PHE A 534 21.40 -8.10 23.01
CA PHE A 534 20.06 -8.62 23.34
C PHE A 534 20.06 -10.09 23.79
N SER A 535 21.20 -10.78 23.75
CA SER A 535 21.34 -12.15 24.27
C SER A 535 21.77 -12.19 25.75
N VAL A 536 22.15 -11.06 26.35
CA VAL A 536 22.61 -10.98 27.75
C VAL A 536 21.43 -11.17 28.70
N PRO A 537 21.56 -12.05 29.73
CA PRO A 537 20.48 -12.31 30.70
C PRO A 537 19.96 -11.06 31.43
N SER A 538 20.83 -10.10 31.74
CA SER A 538 20.44 -8.83 32.41
C SER A 538 19.43 -8.00 31.63
N ARG A 539 19.34 -8.14 30.30
CA ARG A 539 18.32 -7.48 29.50
C ARG A 539 16.90 -7.93 29.81
N GLN A 540 16.75 -9.10 30.40
CA GLN A 540 15.44 -9.60 30.82
C GLN A 540 14.89 -8.87 32.08
N GLU A 541 15.68 -8.02 32.72
CA GLU A 541 15.27 -7.22 33.87
C GLU A 541 14.94 -5.77 33.51
N GLU A 542 15.33 -5.31 32.31
CA GLU A 542 15.10 -3.94 31.85
C GLU A 542 13.64 -3.72 31.39
N SER A 543 13.17 -2.47 31.38
CA SER A 543 11.84 -2.15 30.84
C SER A 543 11.82 -2.28 29.31
N TYR A 544 10.64 -2.51 28.74
CA TYR A 544 10.47 -2.54 27.28
C TYR A 544 10.93 -1.21 26.64
N GLU A 545 10.61 -0.08 27.24
CA GLU A 545 10.99 1.25 26.73
C GLU A 545 12.51 1.45 26.71
N THR A 546 13.20 0.97 27.74
CA THR A 546 14.68 0.98 27.80
C THR A 546 15.28 0.14 26.67
N LEU A 547 14.75 -1.06 26.48
CA LEU A 547 15.21 -1.96 25.40
C LEU A 547 14.94 -1.38 24.01
N LEU A 548 13.79 -0.73 23.82
CA LEU A 548 13.44 -0.07 22.56
C LEU A 548 14.38 1.11 22.26
N SER A 549 14.73 1.90 23.26
CA SER A 549 15.67 3.01 23.14
C SER A 549 17.08 2.51 22.81
N LEU A 550 17.57 1.49 23.50
CA LEU A 550 18.83 0.83 23.23
C LEU A 550 18.88 0.27 21.80
N PHE A 551 17.81 -0.40 21.38
CA PHE A 551 17.72 -0.94 20.01
C PHE A 551 17.87 0.16 18.96
N ARG A 552 17.15 1.26 19.11
CA ARG A 552 17.23 2.40 18.19
C ARG A 552 18.62 3.03 18.15
N GLU A 553 19.28 3.18 19.29
CA GLU A 553 20.66 3.66 19.38
C GLU A 553 21.63 2.75 18.62
N LYS A 554 21.49 1.43 18.82
CA LYS A 554 22.38 0.43 18.20
C LYS A 554 22.19 0.29 16.69
N LEU A 555 21.07 0.70 16.15
CA LEU A 555 20.88 0.73 14.69
C LEU A 555 21.88 1.68 14.00
N GLY A 556 22.22 2.81 14.62
CA GLY A 556 23.13 3.79 14.05
C GLY A 556 22.70 4.22 12.63
N PRO A 557 23.57 4.08 11.61
CA PRO A 557 23.22 4.43 10.23
C PRO A 557 22.25 3.45 9.56
N TRP A 558 21.96 2.31 10.20
CA TRP A 558 21.14 1.23 9.65
C TRP A 558 19.68 1.31 10.10
N GLU A 559 19.08 2.50 10.01
CA GLU A 559 17.69 2.74 10.43
C GLU A 559 16.68 1.77 9.78
N ASP A 560 16.95 1.33 8.55
CA ASP A 560 16.10 0.39 7.84
C ASP A 560 15.94 -0.95 8.56
N LEU A 561 16.92 -1.35 9.39
CA LEU A 561 16.82 -2.60 10.16
C LEU A 561 15.64 -2.64 11.13
N ARG A 562 15.09 -1.48 11.52
CA ARG A 562 13.87 -1.41 12.36
C ARG A 562 12.67 -2.09 11.73
N TYR A 563 12.56 -2.06 10.40
CA TYR A 563 11.44 -2.69 9.71
C TYR A 563 11.38 -4.21 9.89
N LEU A 564 12.51 -4.85 10.25
CA LEU A 564 12.55 -6.28 10.53
C LEU A 564 11.67 -6.68 11.71
N ILE A 565 11.54 -5.79 12.71
CA ILE A 565 10.78 -6.04 13.95
C ILE A 565 9.53 -5.17 14.09
N ARG A 566 9.25 -4.29 13.12
CA ARG A 566 8.13 -3.32 13.18
C ARG A 566 6.78 -3.96 13.49
N LYS A 567 6.52 -5.13 12.91
CA LYS A 567 5.31 -5.91 13.22
C LYS A 567 5.17 -6.20 14.70
N THR A 568 6.28 -6.57 15.37
CA THR A 568 6.30 -6.86 16.80
C THR A 568 6.14 -5.61 17.63
N GLU A 569 6.82 -4.51 17.27
CA GLU A 569 6.65 -3.21 17.95
C GLU A 569 5.18 -2.74 17.92
N VAL A 570 4.56 -2.79 16.75
CA VAL A 570 3.15 -2.39 16.59
C VAL A 570 2.22 -3.35 17.32
N TYR A 571 2.51 -4.65 17.33
CA TYR A 571 1.74 -5.61 18.12
C TYR A 571 1.79 -5.27 19.62
N ILE A 572 2.98 -5.02 20.16
CA ILE A 572 3.15 -4.62 21.57
C ILE A 572 2.41 -3.32 21.87
N LEU A 573 2.54 -2.32 21.00
CA LEU A 573 1.86 -1.03 21.16
C LEU A 573 0.33 -1.17 21.19
N ARG A 574 -0.23 -1.96 20.29
CA ARG A 574 -1.69 -2.19 20.21
C ARG A 574 -2.26 -2.97 21.39
N HIS A 575 -1.44 -3.80 22.01
CA HIS A 575 -1.87 -4.66 23.11
C HIS A 575 -1.25 -4.23 24.44
N LYS A 576 -0.82 -2.96 24.56
CA LYS A 576 -0.12 -2.44 25.75
C LYS A 576 -0.88 -2.68 27.07
N ASP A 577 -2.22 -2.65 27.01
CA ASP A 577 -3.10 -2.84 28.18
C ASP A 577 -3.30 -4.31 28.57
N LYS A 578 -2.94 -5.24 27.66
CA LYS A 578 -3.10 -6.69 27.87
C LYS A 578 -1.78 -7.40 28.13
N LEU A 579 -0.67 -6.77 27.77
CA LEU A 579 0.67 -7.34 27.94
C LEU A 579 1.34 -6.74 29.15
N ASP A 580 1.78 -7.61 30.07
CA ASP A 580 2.69 -7.21 31.13
C ASP A 580 4.10 -6.91 30.60
N GLU A 581 4.93 -6.28 31.39
CA GLU A 581 6.29 -5.89 31.01
C GLU A 581 7.18 -7.10 30.67
N ILE A 582 6.97 -8.23 31.32
CA ILE A 582 7.71 -9.48 31.05
C ILE A 582 7.41 -9.96 29.64
N ARG A 583 6.13 -10.00 29.28
CA ARG A 583 5.70 -10.47 27.95
C ARG A 583 6.11 -9.53 26.83
N LYS A 584 6.02 -8.20 27.04
CA LYS A 584 6.51 -7.21 26.08
C LYS A 584 8.00 -7.43 25.75
N ARG A 585 8.83 -7.57 26.79
CA ARG A 585 10.27 -7.83 26.65
C ARG A 585 10.56 -9.13 25.91
N GLN A 586 9.93 -10.22 26.32
CA GLN A 586 10.13 -11.53 25.69
C GLN A 586 9.82 -11.48 24.19
N LEU A 587 8.69 -10.88 23.80
CA LEU A 587 8.31 -10.72 22.41
C LEU A 587 9.33 -9.88 21.64
N PHE A 588 9.78 -8.78 22.20
CA PHE A 588 10.72 -7.85 21.57
C PHE A 588 12.10 -8.48 21.37
N ILE A 589 12.70 -9.03 22.42
CA ILE A 589 14.01 -9.70 22.37
C ILE A 589 13.96 -10.89 21.39
N SER A 590 12.92 -11.72 21.48
CA SER A 590 12.76 -12.88 20.60
C SER A 590 12.68 -12.46 19.12
N ALA A 591 11.96 -11.38 18.81
CA ALA A 591 11.86 -10.85 17.46
C ALA A 591 13.22 -10.37 16.94
N ILE A 592 13.98 -9.60 17.73
CA ILE A 592 15.31 -9.15 17.37
C ILE A 592 16.21 -10.35 17.07
N LEU A 593 16.36 -11.27 18.00
CA LEU A 593 17.26 -12.42 17.85
C LEU A 593 16.90 -13.28 16.63
N LYS A 594 15.61 -13.51 16.39
CA LYS A 594 15.11 -14.30 15.24
C LYS A 594 15.42 -13.60 13.91
N GLU A 595 15.02 -12.35 13.77
CA GLU A 595 15.10 -11.65 12.48
C GLU A 595 16.56 -11.32 12.12
N PHE A 596 17.36 -10.90 13.08
CA PHE A 596 18.78 -10.58 12.87
C PHE A 596 19.61 -11.84 12.60
N THR A 597 19.28 -12.98 13.23
CA THR A 597 19.91 -14.27 12.88
C THR A 597 19.53 -14.70 11.46
N GLY A 598 18.29 -14.48 11.06
CA GLY A 598 17.81 -14.78 9.70
C GLY A 598 18.49 -13.91 8.64
N LEU A 599 18.67 -12.60 8.89
CA LEU A 599 19.37 -11.70 7.98
C LEU A 599 20.86 -12.07 7.87
N ARG A 600 21.55 -12.29 9.01
CA ARG A 600 22.95 -12.70 9.04
C ARG A 600 23.21 -13.95 8.18
N ARG A 601 22.36 -14.97 8.36
CA ARG A 601 22.47 -16.22 7.57
C ARG A 601 22.35 -15.96 6.06
N LYS A 602 21.44 -15.07 5.65
CA LYS A 602 21.25 -14.72 4.24
C LYS A 602 22.40 -13.90 3.65
N LEU A 603 23.01 -13.03 4.43
CA LEU A 603 24.20 -12.27 4.03
C LEU A 603 25.42 -13.18 3.82
N LEU A 604 25.55 -14.23 4.63
CA LEU A 604 26.63 -15.20 4.53
C LEU A 604 26.35 -16.35 3.53
N ALA A 605 25.09 -16.56 3.15
CA ALA A 605 24.71 -17.58 2.17
C ALA A 605 25.20 -17.17 0.77
N GLY A 606 26.33 -17.65 0.34
CA GLY A 606 26.99 -17.33 -0.94
C GLY A 606 28.51 -17.23 -0.81
N GLU A 607 29.02 -17.42 0.38
CA GLU A 607 30.47 -17.55 0.64
C GLU A 607 30.97 -19.00 0.64
N ASN A 608 30.04 -19.99 0.49
CA ASN A 608 30.35 -21.42 0.41
C ASN A 608 30.15 -21.98 -1.00
#